data_2aa950042f9f169eb828a5903ee709d8
#
_entry.id   2aa950042f9f169eb828a5903ee709d8
#
_cell.length_a   1.000
_cell.length_b   1.000
_cell.length_c   1.000
_cell.angle_alpha   90.00
_cell.angle_beta   90.00
_cell.angle_gamma   90.00
#
_symmetry.space_group_name_H-M   'P 1'
#
loop_
_entity.id
_entity.type
_entity.pdbx_description
1 polymer ?
#
loop_
_entity_poly.entity_id
_entity_poly.type
_entity_poly.pdbx_seq_one_letter_code
_entity_poly.pdbx_strand_id
1 'polypeptide(L)'
;MSYSHLTIDERLCLHISYSAGMGVRKIAKELGRSPSTISRELNRNKCKLGNGKGYYKYFPVRANNLYEERRKKCHRNSKYTLKEVEYIEEKIKEHWSPEQIMNRATDKIDKVPSTSTIYRMIHAGKIGKVEKIRMCHLRRKGKYKKPKSMQGRFDDNGQTIRKRPKKVYKREEVGHWEGDTVDSGFLGNTPKSQACVITVVERKTRYCIAILVEDKKAKTINEAIIKALKELPKGLVKTITFDRGKEFSGFREIEKELNCTAYFCDPYCAWQKGTNENTNGLLREFYPKGTDFSQVDKTEFKDVIKLLNNRPRKCIKYKTPQEELFG
;
A
#
# COMPACT_ATOMS: atom_id res chain seq x y z
N MET A 1 17.34 34.70 -3.46
CA MET A 1 16.73 34.73 -4.82
C MET A 1 16.99 33.41 -5.52
N SER A 2 15.97 32.76 -6.02
CA SER A 2 16.09 31.51 -6.80
C SER A 2 16.76 31.83 -8.14
N TYR A 3 17.86 31.15 -8.47
CA TYR A 3 18.53 31.27 -9.76
C TYR A 3 17.66 30.67 -10.86
N SER A 4 17.25 31.48 -11.84
CA SER A 4 16.50 31.02 -13.02
C SER A 4 17.37 31.13 -14.28
N HIS A 5 17.38 30.06 -15.08
CA HIS A 5 18.04 30.05 -16.38
C HIS A 5 17.31 30.94 -17.39
N LEU A 6 18.02 31.39 -18.45
CA LEU A 6 17.38 32.12 -19.54
C LEU A 6 16.36 31.24 -20.26
N THR A 7 15.18 31.80 -20.56
CA THR A 7 14.15 31.17 -21.38
C THR A 7 14.50 31.25 -22.86
N ILE A 8 13.76 30.55 -23.71
CA ILE A 8 13.94 30.65 -25.17
C ILE A 8 13.61 32.08 -25.67
N ASP A 9 12.59 32.70 -25.08
CA ASP A 9 12.17 34.08 -25.44
C ASP A 9 13.27 35.10 -25.06
N GLU A 10 13.84 34.99 -23.88
CA GLU A 10 14.97 35.82 -23.48
C GLU A 10 16.18 35.60 -24.37
N ARG A 11 16.43 34.40 -24.88
CA ARG A 11 17.48 34.11 -25.86
C ARG A 11 17.19 34.73 -27.24
N LEU A 12 15.93 34.78 -27.66
CA LEU A 12 15.51 35.45 -28.89
C LEU A 12 15.73 36.97 -28.77
N CYS A 13 15.27 37.59 -27.68
CA CYS A 13 15.51 39.00 -27.42
C CYS A 13 17.03 39.33 -27.35
N LEU A 14 17.79 38.48 -26.64
CA LEU A 14 19.26 38.60 -26.60
C LEU A 14 19.88 38.58 -28.02
N HIS A 15 19.42 37.69 -28.89
CA HIS A 15 19.89 37.61 -30.28
C HIS A 15 19.59 38.89 -31.07
N ILE A 16 18.38 39.41 -31.00
CA ILE A 16 17.95 40.61 -31.70
C ILE A 16 18.82 41.82 -31.26
N SER A 17 18.89 42.05 -29.95
CA SER A 17 19.62 43.17 -29.38
C SER A 17 21.13 43.07 -29.62
N TYR A 18 21.68 41.85 -29.51
CA TYR A 18 23.12 41.65 -29.82
C TYR A 18 23.47 41.80 -31.30
N SER A 19 22.60 41.35 -32.20
CA SER A 19 22.77 41.53 -33.66
C SER A 19 22.61 42.97 -34.07
N ALA A 20 21.86 43.79 -33.35
CA ALA A 20 21.75 45.24 -33.52
C ALA A 20 22.94 46.03 -32.96
N GLY A 21 24.01 45.32 -32.47
CA GLY A 21 25.20 45.96 -31.93
C GLY A 21 25.08 46.45 -30.49
N MET A 22 24.02 46.09 -29.78
CA MET A 22 23.81 46.54 -28.39
C MET A 22 24.82 45.91 -27.43
N GLY A 23 25.38 46.70 -26.54
CA GLY A 23 26.32 46.22 -25.54
C GLY A 23 25.71 45.37 -24.41
N VAL A 24 26.45 44.39 -23.89
CA VAL A 24 26.02 43.40 -22.87
C VAL A 24 25.33 44.06 -21.67
N ARG A 25 25.81 45.18 -21.16
CA ARG A 25 25.19 45.89 -20.01
C ARG A 25 23.80 46.40 -20.32
N LYS A 26 23.60 46.90 -21.53
CA LYS A 26 22.29 47.47 -21.98
C LYS A 26 21.29 46.33 -22.18
N ILE A 27 21.70 45.25 -22.84
CA ILE A 27 20.88 44.02 -23.02
C ILE A 27 20.48 43.43 -21.65
N ALA A 28 21.42 43.37 -20.71
CA ALA A 28 21.18 42.86 -19.36
C ALA A 28 20.09 43.68 -18.63
N LYS A 29 20.13 45.01 -18.77
CA LYS A 29 19.12 45.91 -18.20
C LYS A 29 17.74 45.67 -18.82
N GLU A 30 17.66 45.52 -20.15
CA GLU A 30 16.40 45.26 -20.85
C GLU A 30 15.77 43.91 -20.45
N LEU A 31 16.57 42.86 -20.29
CA LEU A 31 16.10 41.53 -19.91
C LEU A 31 15.92 41.35 -18.39
N GLY A 32 16.20 42.38 -17.58
CA GLY A 32 16.13 42.27 -16.12
C GLY A 32 17.11 41.21 -15.55
N ARG A 33 18.26 40.98 -16.21
CA ARG A 33 19.27 39.99 -15.87
C ARG A 33 20.59 40.64 -15.51
N SER A 34 21.48 39.90 -14.81
CA SER A 34 22.82 40.42 -14.55
C SER A 34 23.65 40.44 -15.82
N PRO A 35 24.54 41.46 -16.01
CA PRO A 35 25.48 41.49 -17.14
C PRO A 35 26.36 40.25 -17.26
N SER A 36 26.73 39.66 -16.12
CA SER A 36 27.52 38.41 -16.09
C SER A 36 26.72 37.21 -16.63
N THR A 37 25.40 37.17 -16.46
CA THR A 37 24.55 36.12 -17.04
C THR A 37 24.53 36.22 -18.57
N ILE A 38 24.35 37.40 -19.11
CA ILE A 38 24.35 37.65 -20.56
C ILE A 38 25.73 37.35 -21.17
N SER A 39 26.80 37.84 -20.54
CA SER A 39 28.18 37.58 -21.00
C SER A 39 28.47 36.05 -21.03
N ARG A 40 28.13 35.34 -19.96
CA ARG A 40 28.31 33.86 -19.92
C ARG A 40 27.49 33.13 -20.98
N GLU A 41 26.26 33.56 -21.24
CA GLU A 41 25.38 32.95 -22.25
C GLU A 41 25.98 33.14 -23.64
N LEU A 42 26.42 34.36 -24.00
CA LEU A 42 27.08 34.65 -25.27
C LEU A 42 28.36 33.85 -25.42
N ASN A 43 29.27 33.91 -24.43
CA ASN A 43 30.55 33.21 -24.47
C ASN A 43 30.40 31.69 -24.58
N ARG A 44 29.38 31.13 -23.96
CA ARG A 44 29.16 29.67 -23.95
C ARG A 44 28.54 29.16 -25.25
N ASN A 45 27.74 29.97 -25.95
CA ASN A 45 26.86 29.52 -27.04
C ASN A 45 27.09 30.26 -28.39
N LYS A 46 28.01 31.24 -28.46
CA LYS A 46 28.37 31.84 -29.75
C LYS A 46 29.11 30.83 -30.63
N CYS A 47 28.84 30.87 -31.90
CA CYS A 47 29.44 30.00 -32.90
C CYS A 47 30.38 30.76 -33.77
N LYS A 48 31.55 30.19 -34.08
CA LYS A 48 32.47 30.71 -35.08
C LYS A 48 31.94 30.40 -36.50
N LEU A 49 31.84 31.40 -37.34
CA LEU A 49 31.44 31.25 -38.72
C LEU A 49 32.66 31.46 -39.62
N GLY A 50 32.91 30.51 -40.54
CA GLY A 50 33.99 30.59 -41.54
C GLY A 50 35.36 30.15 -41.10
N ASN A 51 36.27 29.94 -42.06
CA ASN A 51 37.63 29.44 -41.92
C ASN A 51 38.69 30.56 -41.80
N GLY A 52 38.44 31.63 -41.08
CA GLY A 52 39.33 32.73 -40.94
C GLY A 52 39.23 33.50 -39.64
N LYS A 53 39.71 34.74 -39.55
CA LYS A 53 39.58 35.63 -38.39
C LYS A 53 38.11 35.66 -37.92
N GLY A 54 37.82 35.00 -36.82
CA GLY A 54 36.54 34.49 -36.42
C GLY A 54 35.44 35.55 -36.31
N TYR A 55 34.47 35.51 -37.23
CA TYR A 55 33.16 36.12 -37.01
C TYR A 55 32.30 35.21 -36.11
N TYR A 56 31.87 35.74 -34.99
CA TYR A 56 31.09 34.97 -34.02
C TYR A 56 29.64 35.42 -34.08
N LYS A 57 28.72 34.46 -34.21
CA LYS A 57 27.24 34.73 -34.20
C LYS A 57 26.58 33.90 -33.11
N TYR A 58 25.57 34.49 -32.49
CA TYR A 58 24.77 33.81 -31.50
C TYR A 58 23.46 33.33 -32.14
N PHE A 59 23.10 32.06 -31.92
CA PHE A 59 21.90 31.43 -32.42
C PHE A 59 21.03 30.96 -31.25
N PRO A 60 19.84 31.58 -31.00
CA PRO A 60 19.02 31.31 -29.81
C PRO A 60 18.52 29.89 -29.72
N VAL A 61 18.04 29.31 -30.82
CA VAL A 61 17.52 27.93 -30.87
C VAL A 61 18.66 26.93 -30.56
N ARG A 62 19.81 27.10 -31.18
CA ARG A 62 21.00 26.27 -30.90
C ARG A 62 21.46 26.40 -29.44
N ALA A 63 21.46 27.60 -28.90
CA ALA A 63 21.80 27.85 -27.50
C ALA A 63 20.82 27.17 -26.54
N ASN A 64 19.55 27.15 -26.88
CA ASN A 64 18.54 26.44 -26.09
C ASN A 64 18.71 24.93 -26.17
N ASN A 65 18.95 24.37 -27.36
CA ASN A 65 19.18 22.93 -27.51
C ASN A 65 20.43 22.49 -26.74
N LEU A 66 21.52 23.22 -26.81
CA LEU A 66 22.74 22.98 -26.04
C LEU A 66 22.51 23.12 -24.53
N TYR A 67 21.62 24.01 -24.11
CA TYR A 67 21.21 24.10 -22.69
C TYR A 67 20.43 22.86 -22.27
N GLU A 68 19.47 22.41 -23.06
CA GLU A 68 18.67 21.22 -22.75
C GLU A 68 19.52 19.95 -22.71
N GLU A 69 20.45 19.77 -23.65
CA GLU A 69 21.41 18.66 -23.65
C GLU A 69 22.28 18.64 -22.40
N ARG A 70 22.83 19.82 -22.03
CA ARG A 70 23.64 19.96 -20.81
C ARG A 70 22.80 19.65 -19.57
N ARG A 71 21.53 20.12 -19.55
CA ARG A 71 20.62 19.86 -18.43
C ARG A 71 20.28 18.38 -18.30
N LYS A 72 20.09 17.65 -19.40
CA LYS A 72 19.90 16.19 -19.40
C LYS A 72 21.11 15.46 -18.75
N LYS A 73 22.33 15.95 -18.96
CA LYS A 73 23.56 15.39 -18.37
C LYS A 73 23.74 15.75 -16.87
N CYS A 74 23.08 16.79 -16.38
CA CYS A 74 23.18 17.25 -14.98
C CYS A 74 22.30 16.45 -14.00
N HIS A 75 21.60 15.42 -14.44
CA HIS A 75 20.82 14.57 -13.55
C HIS A 75 21.75 13.64 -12.76
N ARG A 76 21.58 13.64 -11.44
CA ARG A 76 22.24 12.68 -10.58
C ARG A 76 21.78 11.27 -10.96
N ASN A 77 22.69 10.36 -11.22
CA ASN A 77 22.37 8.96 -11.48
C ASN A 77 21.55 8.37 -10.34
N SER A 78 20.66 7.42 -10.68
CA SER A 78 19.90 6.70 -9.65
C SER A 78 20.88 6.07 -8.65
N LYS A 79 20.60 6.24 -7.35
CA LYS A 79 21.37 5.59 -6.29
C LYS A 79 21.05 4.09 -6.16
N TYR A 80 20.01 3.64 -6.85
CA TYR A 80 19.46 2.30 -6.73
C TYR A 80 19.66 1.55 -8.03
N THR A 81 20.12 0.32 -7.91
CA THR A 81 20.38 -0.61 -9.01
C THR A 81 19.09 -1.24 -9.51
N LEU A 82 19.16 -1.98 -10.62
CA LEU A 82 18.02 -2.72 -11.15
C LEU A 82 17.50 -3.76 -10.17
N LYS A 83 18.39 -4.44 -9.43
CA LYS A 83 18.00 -5.45 -8.42
C LYS A 83 17.08 -4.89 -7.34
N GLU A 84 17.41 -3.70 -6.83
CA GLU A 84 16.60 -3.05 -5.79
C GLU A 84 15.24 -2.61 -6.31
N VAL A 85 15.17 -2.15 -7.56
CA VAL A 85 13.91 -1.76 -8.21
C VAL A 85 13.03 -2.99 -8.48
N GLU A 86 13.60 -4.09 -8.95
CA GLU A 86 12.90 -5.36 -9.19
C GLU A 86 12.35 -5.94 -7.89
N TYR A 87 13.13 -5.91 -6.82
CA TYR A 87 12.66 -6.34 -5.50
C TYR A 87 11.46 -5.51 -5.02
N ILE A 88 11.52 -4.17 -5.16
CA ILE A 88 10.40 -3.30 -4.80
C ILE A 88 9.17 -3.62 -5.64
N GLU A 89 9.33 -3.86 -6.95
CA GLU A 89 8.25 -4.25 -7.85
C GLU A 89 7.58 -5.56 -7.40
N GLU A 90 8.39 -6.59 -7.13
CA GLU A 90 7.93 -7.89 -6.64
C GLU A 90 7.11 -7.73 -5.35
N LYS A 91 7.64 -7.00 -4.35
CA LYS A 91 6.95 -6.85 -3.06
C LYS A 91 5.70 -5.98 -3.13
N ILE A 92 5.62 -5.03 -4.07
CA ILE A 92 4.37 -4.30 -4.32
C ILE A 92 3.34 -5.22 -4.96
N LYS A 93 3.72 -6.13 -5.87
CA LYS A 93 2.83 -7.14 -6.43
C LYS A 93 2.33 -8.14 -5.39
N GLU A 94 3.13 -8.43 -4.35
CA GLU A 94 2.72 -9.16 -3.16
C GLU A 94 1.87 -8.31 -2.18
N HIS A 95 1.42 -7.14 -2.61
CA HIS A 95 0.62 -6.20 -1.82
C HIS A 95 1.31 -5.57 -0.59
N TRP A 96 2.64 -5.58 -0.54
CA TRP A 96 3.36 -4.87 0.51
C TRP A 96 3.29 -3.35 0.30
N SER A 97 3.18 -2.60 1.40
CA SER A 97 3.28 -1.14 1.34
C SER A 97 4.75 -0.70 1.28
N PRO A 98 5.06 0.50 0.77
CA PRO A 98 6.41 1.06 0.80
C PRO A 98 7.06 1.08 2.20
N GLU A 99 6.26 1.28 3.26
CA GLU A 99 6.73 1.23 4.65
C GLU A 99 7.14 -0.19 5.06
N GLN A 100 6.37 -1.20 4.65
CA GLN A 100 6.67 -2.61 4.91
C GLN A 100 7.94 -3.05 4.19
N ILE A 101 8.10 -2.64 2.93
CA ILE A 101 9.30 -2.94 2.12
C ILE A 101 10.54 -2.35 2.80
N MET A 102 10.50 -1.08 3.19
CA MET A 102 11.64 -0.41 3.83
C MET A 102 12.03 -1.06 5.17
N ASN A 103 11.06 -1.46 5.99
CA ASN A 103 11.33 -1.97 7.33
C ASN A 103 11.62 -3.48 7.38
N ARG A 104 11.43 -4.18 6.26
CA ARG A 104 11.75 -5.60 6.11
C ARG A 104 12.98 -5.75 5.23
N ALA A 105 14.10 -5.13 5.65
CA ALA A 105 15.38 -5.31 4.98
C ALA A 105 15.74 -6.81 4.96
N THR A 106 16.06 -7.32 3.80
CA THR A 106 16.52 -8.70 3.61
C THR A 106 17.95 -8.68 3.11
N ASP A 107 18.72 -9.73 3.40
CA ASP A 107 20.10 -9.90 2.91
C ASP A 107 20.21 -9.96 1.38
N LYS A 108 19.06 -9.89 0.69
CA LYS A 108 18.99 -9.93 -0.79
C LYS A 108 19.28 -8.61 -1.47
N ILE A 109 19.20 -7.48 -0.75
CA ILE A 109 19.45 -6.13 -1.31
C ILE A 109 20.26 -5.29 -0.33
N ASP A 110 21.32 -4.66 -0.85
CA ASP A 110 22.26 -3.86 -0.05
C ASP A 110 21.65 -2.53 0.42
N LYS A 111 20.75 -1.95 -0.38
CA LYS A 111 20.18 -0.63 -0.12
C LYS A 111 18.68 -0.58 -0.38
N VAL A 112 17.90 -0.54 0.69
CA VAL A 112 16.46 -0.30 0.58
C VAL A 112 16.18 1.20 0.57
N PRO A 113 15.44 1.73 -0.44
CA PRO A 113 15.06 3.13 -0.44
C PRO A 113 14.11 3.47 0.72
N SER A 114 14.20 4.71 1.22
CA SER A 114 13.24 5.19 2.21
C SER A 114 11.81 5.16 1.65
N THR A 115 10.82 5.03 2.54
CA THR A 115 9.38 5.05 2.19
C THR A 115 9.03 6.20 1.24
N SER A 116 9.50 7.42 1.55
CA SER A 116 9.27 8.60 0.69
C SER A 116 9.91 8.47 -0.69
N THR A 117 11.06 7.80 -0.78
CA THR A 117 11.74 7.56 -2.05
C THR A 117 10.97 6.55 -2.89
N ILE A 118 10.48 5.46 -2.29
CA ILE A 118 9.64 4.47 -3.00
C ILE A 118 8.38 5.15 -3.56
N TYR A 119 7.67 5.97 -2.76
CA TYR A 119 6.52 6.73 -3.25
C TYR A 119 6.89 7.65 -4.43
N ARG A 120 8.02 8.38 -4.36
CA ARG A 120 8.49 9.23 -5.49
C ARG A 120 8.80 8.41 -6.74
N MET A 121 9.36 7.21 -6.58
CA MET A 121 9.64 6.31 -7.71
C MET A 121 8.34 5.82 -8.36
N ILE A 122 7.32 5.49 -7.57
CA ILE A 122 5.98 5.12 -8.07
C ILE A 122 5.33 6.28 -8.84
N HIS A 123 5.33 7.49 -8.25
CA HIS A 123 4.80 8.69 -8.92
C HIS A 123 5.53 9.04 -10.22
N ALA A 124 6.85 8.85 -10.25
CA ALA A 124 7.67 9.10 -11.42
C ALA A 124 7.62 7.98 -12.47
N GLY A 125 6.85 6.89 -12.22
CA GLY A 125 6.77 5.72 -13.12
C GLY A 125 8.11 5.00 -13.33
N LYS A 126 8.97 5.00 -12.31
CA LYS A 126 10.32 4.39 -12.36
C LYS A 126 10.35 2.94 -11.88
N ILE A 127 9.22 2.38 -11.45
CA ILE A 127 9.06 1.00 -11.01
C ILE A 127 8.18 0.26 -12.00
N GLY A 128 8.56 -0.95 -12.37
CA GLY A 128 7.88 -1.81 -13.36
C GLY A 128 8.51 -1.70 -14.74
N LYS A 129 9.04 -2.83 -15.24
CA LYS A 129 9.63 -2.94 -16.58
C LYS A 129 8.57 -3.17 -17.65
N VAL A 130 7.62 -4.07 -17.39
CA VAL A 130 6.55 -4.46 -18.31
C VAL A 130 5.30 -3.64 -18.03
N GLU A 131 4.87 -3.60 -16.78
CA GLU A 131 3.73 -2.81 -16.33
C GLU A 131 4.18 -1.81 -15.25
N LYS A 132 3.95 -0.52 -15.53
CA LYS A 132 4.34 0.55 -14.58
C LYS A 132 3.52 0.46 -13.29
N ILE A 133 4.21 0.29 -12.18
CA ILE A 133 3.58 0.38 -10.85
C ILE A 133 3.10 1.83 -10.61
N ARG A 134 1.82 1.95 -10.27
CA ARG A 134 1.12 3.22 -10.00
C ARG A 134 0.47 3.20 -8.62
N MET A 135 -0.03 4.35 -8.16
CA MET A 135 -0.73 4.47 -6.87
C MET A 135 -1.96 3.56 -6.73
N CYS A 136 -2.59 3.15 -7.84
CA CYS A 136 -3.72 2.20 -7.83
C CYS A 136 -3.33 0.80 -7.36
N HIS A 137 -2.05 0.40 -7.46
CA HIS A 137 -1.55 -0.88 -6.96
C HIS A 137 -1.32 -0.87 -5.43
N LEU A 138 -1.38 0.29 -4.80
CA LEU A 138 -1.29 0.41 -3.34
C LEU A 138 -2.66 0.28 -2.68
N ARG A 139 -2.70 -0.21 -1.43
CA ARG A 139 -3.92 -0.50 -0.66
C ARG A 139 -5.01 0.57 -0.74
N ARG A 140 -4.65 1.84 -0.62
CA ARG A 140 -5.63 2.94 -0.60
C ARG A 140 -6.00 3.47 -1.99
N LYS A 141 -5.35 3.03 -3.05
CA LYS A 141 -5.60 3.46 -4.43
C LYS A 141 -5.76 5.00 -4.58
N GLY A 142 -5.09 5.77 -3.71
CA GLY A 142 -5.22 7.23 -3.66
C GLY A 142 -6.49 7.78 -2.96
N LYS A 143 -7.33 6.94 -2.34
CA LYS A 143 -8.61 7.35 -1.74
C LYS A 143 -8.53 7.56 -0.23
N TYR A 144 -9.31 8.53 0.31
CA TYR A 144 -9.47 8.77 1.75
C TYR A 144 -10.57 7.89 2.37
N LYS A 145 -10.44 7.58 3.67
CA LYS A 145 -11.38 6.72 4.41
C LYS A 145 -12.60 7.52 4.85
N LYS A 146 -13.83 7.00 4.63
CA LYS A 146 -15.10 7.57 5.15
C LYS A 146 -15.59 6.82 6.40
N PRO A 147 -16.30 7.45 7.38
CA PRO A 147 -16.85 6.78 8.56
C PRO A 147 -18.10 5.94 8.25
N LYS A 148 -18.47 4.99 9.16
CA LYS A 148 -19.52 3.96 8.99
C LYS A 148 -20.71 4.17 9.93
N SER A 149 -21.89 3.57 9.60
CA SER A 149 -23.16 3.52 10.36
C SER A 149 -23.43 2.14 10.99
N MET A 150 -24.40 2.03 11.94
CA MET A 150 -24.60 0.94 12.92
C MET A 150 -25.86 0.09 12.69
N GLN A 151 -25.90 -1.24 13.09
CA GLN A 151 -27.08 -2.12 13.13
C GLN A 151 -26.99 -3.35 14.08
N GLY A 152 -28.12 -3.81 14.66
CA GLY A 152 -28.54 -5.15 15.11
C GLY A 152 -28.18 -5.72 16.52
N ARG A 153 -29.08 -6.49 17.19
CA ARG A 153 -28.91 -7.14 18.52
C ARG A 153 -29.16 -8.64 18.53
N PHE A 154 -28.49 -9.40 19.43
CA PHE A 154 -28.62 -10.82 19.75
C PHE A 154 -28.40 -11.06 21.26
N ASP A 155 -28.96 -12.15 21.87
CA ASP A 155 -28.76 -12.54 23.26
C ASP A 155 -27.57 -13.50 23.41
N ASP A 156 -26.62 -13.19 24.31
CA ASP A 156 -25.33 -13.87 24.52
C ASP A 156 -25.31 -14.80 25.74
N ASN A 157 -26.46 -15.06 26.35
CA ASN A 157 -26.56 -15.86 27.57
C ASN A 157 -25.57 -15.44 28.67
N GLY A 158 -25.24 -14.16 28.74
CA GLY A 158 -24.32 -13.58 29.74
C GLY A 158 -22.84 -13.79 29.50
N GLN A 159 -22.41 -14.31 28.35
CA GLN A 159 -20.99 -14.41 27.96
C GLN A 159 -20.49 -13.13 27.29
N THR A 160 -20.63 -12.02 27.98
CA THR A 160 -20.24 -10.70 27.47
C THR A 160 -18.72 -10.55 27.42
N ILE A 161 -18.22 -9.74 26.50
CA ILE A 161 -16.79 -9.38 26.40
C ILE A 161 -16.24 -8.79 27.70
N ARG A 162 -17.09 -8.25 28.57
CA ARG A 162 -16.69 -7.71 29.88
C ARG A 162 -16.15 -8.76 30.83
N LYS A 163 -16.57 -10.01 30.69
CA LYS A 163 -16.06 -11.17 31.46
C LYS A 163 -14.72 -11.70 30.92
N ARG A 164 -14.29 -11.25 29.76
CA ARG A 164 -13.05 -11.68 29.13
C ARG A 164 -11.83 -11.23 29.98
N PRO A 165 -10.88 -12.12 30.29
CA PRO A 165 -9.73 -11.79 31.13
C PRO A 165 -8.95 -10.56 30.62
N LYS A 166 -8.50 -9.69 31.53
CA LYS A 166 -7.76 -8.47 31.19
C LYS A 166 -6.50 -8.74 30.35
N LYS A 167 -5.82 -9.88 30.56
CA LYS A 167 -4.64 -10.29 29.78
C LYS A 167 -4.90 -10.40 28.28
N VAL A 168 -6.13 -10.75 27.88
CA VAL A 168 -6.51 -10.84 26.47
C VAL A 168 -6.51 -9.46 25.78
N TYR A 169 -6.82 -8.40 26.52
CA TYR A 169 -6.78 -7.03 25.99
C TYR A 169 -5.35 -6.56 25.72
N LYS A 170 -4.38 -6.97 26.54
CA LYS A 170 -2.96 -6.61 26.40
C LYS A 170 -2.26 -7.30 25.23
N ARG A 171 -2.85 -8.39 24.68
CA ARG A 171 -2.30 -9.16 23.57
C ARG A 171 -0.90 -9.73 23.84
N GLU A 172 -0.64 -10.09 25.08
CA GLU A 172 0.65 -10.63 25.52
C GLU A 172 0.77 -12.14 25.23
N GLU A 173 -0.36 -12.83 25.23
CA GLU A 173 -0.46 -14.28 25.08
C GLU A 173 -1.09 -14.67 23.73
N VAL A 174 -0.61 -15.74 23.12
CA VAL A 174 -1.20 -16.35 21.92
C VAL A 174 -2.38 -17.25 22.31
N GLY A 175 -3.33 -17.43 21.39
CA GLY A 175 -4.48 -18.30 21.56
C GLY A 175 -5.81 -17.55 21.75
N HIS A 176 -5.82 -16.27 21.55
CA HIS A 176 -7.03 -15.44 21.67
C HIS A 176 -7.49 -14.95 20.31
N TRP A 177 -8.62 -15.49 19.84
CA TRP A 177 -9.10 -15.28 18.49
C TRP A 177 -10.31 -14.32 18.43
N GLU A 178 -10.47 -13.68 17.30
CA GLU A 178 -11.67 -12.91 16.94
C GLU A 178 -12.30 -13.56 15.72
N GLY A 179 -13.59 -13.91 15.78
CA GLY A 179 -14.37 -14.49 14.68
C GLY A 179 -15.32 -13.47 14.06
N ASP A 180 -15.44 -13.49 12.73
CA ASP A 180 -16.33 -12.61 11.96
C ASP A 180 -16.73 -13.27 10.65
N THR A 181 -17.78 -12.75 10.00
CA THR A 181 -18.19 -13.18 8.66
C THR A 181 -18.08 -12.02 7.67
N VAL A 182 -17.68 -12.33 6.45
CA VAL A 182 -17.62 -11.39 5.34
C VAL A 182 -18.58 -11.85 4.26
N ASP A 183 -19.69 -11.15 4.14
CA ASP A 183 -20.76 -11.49 3.19
C ASP A 183 -20.36 -11.30 1.74
N SER A 184 -20.95 -12.14 0.87
CA SER A 184 -21.00 -11.89 -0.58
C SER A 184 -21.64 -10.54 -0.87
N GLY A 185 -21.21 -9.92 -1.95
CA GLY A 185 -21.75 -8.67 -2.42
C GLY A 185 -22.90 -8.85 -3.39
N PHE A 186 -23.40 -7.72 -3.85
CA PHE A 186 -24.37 -7.62 -4.92
C PHE A 186 -23.66 -7.28 -6.22
N LEU A 187 -23.89 -8.04 -7.26
CA LEU A 187 -23.49 -7.72 -8.63
C LEU A 187 -24.77 -7.59 -9.50
N GLY A 188 -25.18 -6.36 -9.75
CA GLY A 188 -26.34 -6.08 -10.60
C GLY A 188 -27.67 -6.54 -10.00
N ASN A 189 -28.56 -7.09 -10.85
CA ASN A 189 -29.92 -7.53 -10.49
C ASN A 189 -30.00 -8.99 -10.02
N THR A 190 -28.87 -9.68 -9.81
CA THR A 190 -28.86 -11.07 -9.35
C THR A 190 -29.11 -11.16 -7.85
N PRO A 191 -29.84 -12.17 -7.35
CA PRO A 191 -29.98 -12.39 -5.92
C PRO A 191 -28.63 -12.54 -5.24
N LYS A 192 -28.47 -11.94 -4.06
CA LYS A 192 -27.23 -12.06 -3.27
C LYS A 192 -27.01 -13.53 -2.91
N SER A 193 -25.82 -14.06 -3.26
CA SER A 193 -25.40 -15.40 -2.82
C SER A 193 -25.35 -15.49 -1.30
N GLN A 194 -25.70 -16.63 -0.74
CA GLN A 194 -25.59 -16.93 0.69
C GLN A 194 -24.16 -17.30 1.10
N ALA A 195 -23.29 -17.58 0.12
CA ALA A 195 -21.89 -17.85 0.37
C ALA A 195 -21.20 -16.69 1.10
N CYS A 196 -20.34 -17.02 2.03
CA CYS A 196 -19.58 -16.02 2.79
C CYS A 196 -18.18 -16.55 3.15
N VAL A 197 -17.36 -15.65 3.64
CA VAL A 197 -16.05 -15.99 4.22
C VAL A 197 -16.14 -15.86 5.73
N ILE A 198 -15.80 -16.92 6.44
CA ILE A 198 -15.54 -16.85 7.89
C ILE A 198 -14.09 -16.40 8.06
N THR A 199 -13.84 -15.40 8.88
CA THR A 199 -12.47 -14.98 9.25
C THR A 199 -12.29 -15.18 10.74
N VAL A 200 -11.25 -15.93 11.12
CA VAL A 200 -10.85 -16.15 12.51
C VAL A 200 -9.43 -15.65 12.65
N VAL A 201 -9.22 -14.59 13.43
CA VAL A 201 -7.94 -13.87 13.49
C VAL A 201 -7.36 -13.92 14.90
N GLU A 202 -6.13 -14.37 15.03
CA GLU A 202 -5.40 -14.37 16.30
C GLU A 202 -4.98 -12.93 16.66
N ARG A 203 -5.22 -12.56 17.94
CA ARG A 203 -5.14 -11.16 18.38
C ARG A 203 -3.74 -10.62 18.54
N LYS A 204 -2.78 -11.46 18.97
CA LYS A 204 -1.36 -11.08 19.16
C LYS A 204 -0.62 -11.11 17.84
N THR A 205 -0.62 -12.25 17.18
CA THR A 205 0.17 -12.55 15.99
C THR A 205 -0.43 -11.98 14.69
N ARG A 206 -1.74 -11.67 14.70
CA ARG A 206 -2.51 -11.25 13.51
C ARG A 206 -2.70 -12.36 12.48
N TYR A 207 -2.38 -13.60 12.83
CA TYR A 207 -2.60 -14.74 11.95
C TYR A 207 -4.07 -14.90 11.64
N CYS A 208 -4.38 -15.08 10.36
CA CYS A 208 -5.74 -15.17 9.85
C CYS A 208 -5.99 -16.55 9.27
N ILE A 209 -7.01 -17.21 9.79
CA ILE A 209 -7.65 -18.34 9.14
C ILE A 209 -8.90 -17.79 8.46
N ALA A 210 -9.06 -18.07 7.17
CA ALA A 210 -10.27 -17.67 6.44
C ALA A 210 -10.81 -18.87 5.65
N ILE A 211 -12.12 -19.04 5.69
CA ILE A 211 -12.81 -20.23 5.18
C ILE A 211 -13.97 -19.78 4.30
N LEU A 212 -14.01 -20.28 3.07
CA LEU A 212 -15.17 -20.13 2.19
C LEU A 212 -16.24 -21.13 2.58
N VAL A 213 -17.46 -20.66 2.82
CA VAL A 213 -18.64 -21.49 3.10
C VAL A 213 -19.81 -21.13 2.19
N GLU A 214 -20.67 -22.10 1.93
CA GLU A 214 -21.76 -21.97 0.97
C GLU A 214 -22.96 -21.21 1.54
N ASP A 215 -23.12 -21.22 2.88
CA ASP A 215 -24.20 -20.50 3.56
C ASP A 215 -23.77 -19.97 4.95
N LYS A 216 -24.61 -19.13 5.54
CA LYS A 216 -24.42 -18.53 6.89
C LYS A 216 -25.18 -19.27 7.99
N LYS A 217 -25.54 -20.52 7.79
CA LYS A 217 -26.22 -21.28 8.86
C LYS A 217 -25.25 -21.54 10.01
N ALA A 218 -25.73 -21.42 11.24
CA ALA A 218 -24.93 -21.62 12.45
C ALA A 218 -24.18 -22.97 12.42
N LYS A 219 -24.81 -24.04 11.96
CA LYS A 219 -24.21 -25.37 11.83
C LYS A 219 -23.00 -25.35 10.89
N THR A 220 -23.17 -24.84 9.68
CA THR A 220 -22.08 -24.71 8.66
C THR A 220 -20.90 -23.89 9.20
N ILE A 221 -21.20 -22.77 9.86
CA ILE A 221 -20.19 -21.87 10.44
C ILE A 221 -19.42 -22.59 11.57
N ASN A 222 -20.12 -23.26 12.49
CA ASN A 222 -19.51 -23.95 13.61
C ASN A 222 -18.60 -25.08 13.15
N GLU A 223 -19.08 -25.97 12.29
CA GLU A 223 -18.31 -27.10 11.74
C GLU A 223 -17.04 -26.59 11.04
N ALA A 224 -17.15 -25.53 10.26
CA ALA A 224 -16.00 -24.95 9.56
C ALA A 224 -14.95 -24.36 10.54
N ILE A 225 -15.38 -23.61 11.57
CA ILE A 225 -14.50 -23.04 12.59
C ILE A 225 -13.82 -24.17 13.40
N ILE A 226 -14.60 -25.15 13.85
CA ILE A 226 -14.07 -26.28 14.63
C ILE A 226 -13.02 -27.05 13.83
N LYS A 227 -13.32 -27.40 12.58
CA LYS A 227 -12.42 -28.10 11.70
C LYS A 227 -11.09 -27.34 11.53
N ALA A 228 -11.17 -26.06 11.19
CA ALA A 228 -9.97 -25.25 10.92
C ALA A 228 -9.11 -25.01 12.18
N LEU A 229 -9.72 -24.80 13.34
CA LEU A 229 -8.97 -24.57 14.57
C LEU A 229 -8.44 -25.85 15.20
N LYS A 230 -9.03 -27.03 14.93
CA LYS A 230 -8.48 -28.34 15.34
C LYS A 230 -7.18 -28.71 14.61
N GLU A 231 -6.92 -28.12 13.43
CA GLU A 231 -5.65 -28.31 12.70
C GLU A 231 -4.46 -27.59 13.36
N LEU A 232 -4.73 -26.65 14.27
CA LEU A 232 -3.68 -25.95 15.00
C LEU A 232 -3.07 -26.81 16.12
N PRO A 233 -1.80 -26.55 16.47
CA PRO A 233 -1.17 -27.17 17.64
C PRO A 233 -1.99 -26.97 18.92
N LYS A 234 -2.00 -27.97 19.79
CA LYS A 234 -2.73 -27.89 21.08
C LYS A 234 -2.29 -26.68 21.90
N GLY A 235 -3.25 -26.00 22.52
CA GLY A 235 -3.01 -24.81 23.36
C GLY A 235 -3.04 -23.49 22.63
N LEU A 236 -3.13 -23.48 21.31
CA LEU A 236 -3.26 -22.25 20.50
C LEU A 236 -4.69 -21.73 20.39
N VAL A 237 -5.69 -22.38 20.99
CA VAL A 237 -7.07 -21.91 21.03
C VAL A 237 -7.52 -21.86 22.49
N LYS A 238 -7.61 -20.67 23.06
CA LYS A 238 -8.00 -20.43 24.45
C LYS A 238 -9.32 -19.69 24.57
N THR A 239 -9.50 -18.66 23.76
CA THR A 239 -10.75 -17.90 23.70
C THR A 239 -11.07 -17.47 22.28
N ILE A 240 -12.36 -17.36 21.97
CA ILE A 240 -12.82 -16.80 20.71
C ILE A 240 -13.82 -15.68 21.02
N THR A 241 -13.69 -14.53 20.34
CA THR A 241 -14.61 -13.40 20.50
C THR A 241 -15.40 -13.22 19.22
N PHE A 242 -16.72 -13.30 19.31
CA PHE A 242 -17.65 -13.10 18.22
C PHE A 242 -18.44 -11.80 18.37
N ASP A 243 -19.11 -11.35 17.30
CA ASP A 243 -20.23 -10.45 17.45
C ASP A 243 -21.52 -11.24 17.82
N ARG A 244 -22.64 -10.52 17.94
CA ARG A 244 -23.92 -11.13 18.26
C ARG A 244 -24.71 -11.53 17.00
N GLY A 245 -24.03 -12.01 15.97
CA GLY A 245 -24.64 -12.56 14.78
C GLY A 245 -25.32 -13.92 15.06
N LYS A 246 -26.52 -14.13 14.51
CA LYS A 246 -27.23 -15.41 14.66
C LYS A 246 -26.45 -16.61 14.16
N GLU A 247 -25.52 -16.39 13.25
CA GLU A 247 -24.58 -17.38 12.71
C GLU A 247 -23.65 -17.99 13.77
N PHE A 248 -23.44 -17.31 14.90
CA PHE A 248 -22.63 -17.78 16.01
C PHE A 248 -23.46 -18.33 17.18
N SER A 249 -24.77 -18.56 17.00
CA SER A 249 -25.67 -19.07 18.06
C SER A 249 -25.30 -20.46 18.58
N GLY A 250 -24.61 -21.28 17.77
CA GLY A 250 -24.12 -22.59 18.16
C GLY A 250 -22.75 -22.60 18.87
N PHE A 251 -22.29 -21.49 19.43
CA PHE A 251 -20.98 -21.32 20.05
C PHE A 251 -20.62 -22.34 21.15
N ARG A 252 -21.62 -22.91 21.83
CA ARG A 252 -21.42 -23.95 22.86
C ARG A 252 -20.75 -25.22 22.31
N GLU A 253 -21.05 -25.56 21.07
CA GLU A 253 -20.41 -26.66 20.36
C GLU A 253 -18.93 -26.34 20.10
N ILE A 254 -18.65 -25.11 19.70
CA ILE A 254 -17.27 -24.61 19.49
C ILE A 254 -16.48 -24.68 20.81
N GLU A 255 -17.07 -24.23 21.93
CA GLU A 255 -16.45 -24.28 23.25
C GLU A 255 -16.11 -25.71 23.67
N LYS A 256 -17.06 -26.63 23.49
CA LYS A 256 -16.92 -28.05 23.84
C LYS A 256 -15.82 -28.73 23.01
N GLU A 257 -15.89 -28.56 21.69
CA GLU A 257 -15.01 -29.26 20.75
C GLU A 257 -13.56 -28.73 20.75
N LEU A 258 -13.37 -27.44 21.05
CA LEU A 258 -12.06 -26.79 21.08
C LEU A 258 -11.51 -26.57 22.50
N ASN A 259 -12.26 -26.93 23.53
CA ASN A 259 -11.95 -26.65 24.93
C ASN A 259 -11.53 -25.18 25.15
N CYS A 260 -12.32 -24.25 24.63
CA CYS A 260 -12.07 -22.82 24.69
C CYS A 260 -13.29 -22.07 25.28
N THR A 261 -13.12 -20.78 25.55
CA THR A 261 -14.23 -19.92 26.01
C THR A 261 -14.63 -18.91 24.93
N ALA A 262 -15.91 -18.86 24.61
CA ALA A 262 -16.45 -17.86 23.70
C ALA A 262 -16.89 -16.59 24.44
N TYR A 263 -16.66 -15.43 23.86
CA TYR A 263 -17.12 -14.13 24.34
C TYR A 263 -17.84 -13.36 23.24
N PHE A 264 -18.82 -12.53 23.61
CA PHE A 264 -19.58 -11.73 22.66
C PHE A 264 -19.38 -10.24 22.88
N CYS A 265 -19.17 -9.51 21.78
CA CYS A 265 -19.05 -8.06 21.80
C CYS A 265 -20.35 -7.41 22.32
N ASP A 266 -20.21 -6.24 22.96
CA ASP A 266 -21.35 -5.42 23.28
C ASP A 266 -22.07 -4.99 21.99
N PRO A 267 -23.39 -4.81 22.02
CA PRO A 267 -24.16 -4.33 20.86
C PRO A 267 -23.57 -3.02 20.34
N TYR A 268 -23.50 -2.89 19.02
CA TYR A 268 -22.96 -1.70 18.32
C TYR A 268 -21.50 -1.38 18.58
N CYS A 269 -20.74 -2.25 19.25
CA CYS A 269 -19.34 -2.05 19.58
C CYS A 269 -18.39 -2.80 18.64
N ALA A 270 -18.52 -2.60 17.32
CA ALA A 270 -17.68 -3.25 16.31
C ALA A 270 -16.16 -3.00 16.55
N TRP A 271 -15.78 -1.89 17.19
CA TRP A 271 -14.41 -1.59 17.58
C TRP A 271 -13.80 -2.61 18.55
N GLN A 272 -14.61 -3.40 19.25
CA GLN A 272 -14.13 -4.46 20.14
C GLN A 272 -13.53 -5.65 19.38
N LYS A 273 -13.81 -5.79 18.06
CA LYS A 273 -13.18 -6.75 17.12
C LYS A 273 -12.26 -6.03 16.11
N GLY A 274 -11.51 -5.05 16.55
CA GLY A 274 -10.67 -4.23 15.67
C GLY A 274 -9.60 -5.02 14.90
N THR A 275 -9.22 -6.22 15.38
CA THR A 275 -8.28 -7.10 14.68
C THR A 275 -8.93 -7.68 13.44
N ASN A 276 -10.15 -8.21 13.56
CA ASN A 276 -10.92 -8.70 12.42
C ASN A 276 -11.29 -7.60 11.44
N GLU A 277 -11.75 -6.44 11.93
CA GLU A 277 -12.07 -5.32 11.05
C GLU A 277 -10.87 -4.93 10.16
N ASN A 278 -9.68 -4.87 10.73
CA ASN A 278 -8.47 -4.59 9.98
C ASN A 278 -8.16 -5.70 8.95
N THR A 279 -8.26 -6.96 9.35
CA THR A 279 -7.96 -8.12 8.49
C THR A 279 -8.99 -8.24 7.37
N ASN A 280 -10.28 -8.07 7.68
CA ASN A 280 -11.34 -8.03 6.66
C ASN A 280 -11.12 -6.88 5.68
N GLY A 281 -10.60 -5.74 6.17
CA GLY A 281 -10.20 -4.62 5.31
C GLY A 281 -9.01 -4.96 4.38
N LEU A 282 -8.13 -5.88 4.77
CA LEU A 282 -7.05 -6.37 3.91
C LEU A 282 -7.57 -7.41 2.92
N LEU A 283 -8.44 -8.32 3.35
CA LEU A 283 -9.10 -9.29 2.47
C LEU A 283 -9.88 -8.58 1.35
N ARG A 284 -10.50 -7.44 1.65
CA ARG A 284 -11.21 -6.60 0.68
C ARG A 284 -10.30 -5.87 -0.33
N GLU A 285 -9.00 -5.96 -0.22
CA GLU A 285 -8.05 -5.55 -1.28
C GLU A 285 -8.11 -6.52 -2.47
N PHE A 286 -8.30 -7.82 -2.18
CA PHE A 286 -8.40 -8.90 -3.16
C PHE A 286 -9.86 -9.13 -3.60
N TYR A 287 -10.77 -9.13 -2.64
CA TYR A 287 -12.22 -9.35 -2.84
C TYR A 287 -13.00 -8.08 -2.48
N PRO A 288 -13.13 -7.11 -3.39
CA PRO A 288 -13.84 -5.85 -3.13
C PRO A 288 -15.30 -6.07 -2.69
N LYS A 289 -15.93 -5.01 -2.17
CA LYS A 289 -17.39 -5.04 -1.95
C LYS A 289 -18.10 -5.28 -3.28
N GLY A 290 -19.01 -6.23 -3.31
CA GLY A 290 -19.66 -6.67 -4.54
C GLY A 290 -19.20 -8.06 -5.01
N THR A 291 -18.07 -8.57 -4.53
CA THR A 291 -17.60 -9.92 -4.87
C THR A 291 -18.60 -10.97 -4.41
N ASP A 292 -18.98 -11.87 -5.30
CA ASP A 292 -19.75 -13.07 -4.98
C ASP A 292 -18.80 -14.21 -4.61
N PHE A 293 -18.82 -14.63 -3.35
CA PHE A 293 -17.92 -15.67 -2.85
C PHE A 293 -18.26 -17.08 -3.34
N SER A 294 -19.45 -17.30 -3.92
CA SER A 294 -19.78 -18.57 -4.55
C SER A 294 -19.00 -18.81 -5.85
N GLN A 295 -18.48 -17.76 -6.47
CA GLN A 295 -17.73 -17.81 -7.72
C GLN A 295 -16.21 -17.77 -7.51
N VAL A 296 -15.75 -17.67 -6.26
CA VAL A 296 -14.31 -17.58 -5.95
C VAL A 296 -13.69 -18.98 -5.95
N ASP A 297 -12.61 -19.14 -6.70
CA ASP A 297 -11.83 -20.39 -6.72
C ASP A 297 -11.19 -20.64 -5.35
N LYS A 298 -11.33 -21.89 -4.85
CA LYS A 298 -10.83 -22.27 -3.52
C LYS A 298 -9.30 -22.28 -3.44
N THR A 299 -8.62 -22.54 -4.55
CA THR A 299 -7.15 -22.56 -4.60
C THR A 299 -6.60 -21.14 -4.58
N GLU A 300 -7.12 -20.28 -5.45
CA GLU A 300 -6.81 -18.85 -5.45
C GLU A 300 -7.07 -18.21 -4.07
N PHE A 301 -8.20 -18.54 -3.46
CA PHE A 301 -8.53 -18.05 -2.12
C PHE A 301 -7.48 -18.43 -1.07
N LYS A 302 -7.03 -19.68 -1.06
CA LYS A 302 -5.96 -20.15 -0.17
C LYS A 302 -4.64 -19.38 -0.37
N ASP A 303 -4.29 -19.09 -1.61
CA ASP A 303 -3.07 -18.34 -1.91
C ASP A 303 -3.17 -16.88 -1.46
N VAL A 304 -4.33 -16.26 -1.59
CA VAL A 304 -4.60 -14.94 -1.01
C VAL A 304 -4.43 -14.93 0.52
N ILE A 305 -4.92 -15.98 1.20
CA ILE A 305 -4.74 -16.06 2.67
C ILE A 305 -3.26 -16.26 3.05
N LYS A 306 -2.50 -17.04 2.28
CA LYS A 306 -1.04 -17.15 2.47
C LYS A 306 -0.35 -15.79 2.28
N LEU A 307 -0.69 -15.03 1.24
CA LEU A 307 -0.17 -13.67 1.03
C LEU A 307 -0.48 -12.77 2.22
N LEU A 308 -1.69 -12.82 2.77
CA LEU A 308 -2.09 -12.03 3.94
C LEU A 308 -1.29 -12.40 5.18
N ASN A 309 -1.01 -13.69 5.41
CA ASN A 309 -0.24 -14.17 6.55
C ASN A 309 1.27 -13.97 6.39
N ASN A 310 1.77 -13.86 5.17
CA ASN A 310 3.17 -13.55 4.86
C ASN A 310 3.43 -12.03 4.67
N ARG A 311 2.40 -11.21 4.86
CA ARG A 311 2.52 -9.76 4.76
C ARG A 311 2.98 -9.17 6.10
N PRO A 312 4.14 -8.46 6.18
CA PRO A 312 4.65 -7.87 7.42
C PRO A 312 3.65 -6.92 8.07
N ARG A 313 3.59 -6.92 9.41
CA ARG A 313 2.69 -6.04 10.18
C ARG A 313 3.49 -5.14 11.12
N LYS A 314 3.26 -3.84 11.01
CA LYS A 314 3.89 -2.84 11.90
C LYS A 314 3.66 -3.14 13.39
N CYS A 315 2.46 -3.59 13.74
CA CYS A 315 2.07 -3.87 15.13
C CYS A 315 2.77 -5.07 15.78
N ILE A 316 3.45 -5.89 14.98
CA ILE A 316 4.31 -7.00 15.42
C ILE A 316 5.76 -6.79 14.94
N LYS A 317 6.23 -5.55 14.95
CA LYS A 317 7.59 -5.15 14.59
C LYS A 317 8.02 -5.59 13.19
N TYR A 318 7.09 -5.52 12.24
CA TYR A 318 7.25 -5.94 10.84
C TYR A 318 7.57 -7.42 10.62
N LYS A 319 7.41 -8.28 11.61
CA LYS A 319 7.29 -9.72 11.37
C LYS A 319 6.03 -10.02 10.58
N THR A 320 5.98 -11.17 9.94
CA THR A 320 4.75 -11.66 9.33
C THR A 320 3.89 -12.38 10.40
N PRO A 321 2.55 -12.42 10.23
CA PRO A 321 1.68 -13.23 11.08
C PRO A 321 2.10 -14.70 11.15
N GLN A 322 2.57 -15.28 10.04
CA GLN A 322 3.07 -16.63 9.95
C GLN A 322 4.30 -16.84 10.85
N GLU A 323 5.29 -15.96 10.77
CA GLU A 323 6.50 -16.01 11.60
C GLU A 323 6.19 -15.80 13.09
N GLU A 324 5.22 -14.95 13.42
CA GLU A 324 4.90 -14.64 14.82
C GLU A 324 4.09 -15.75 15.50
N LEU A 325 3.36 -16.59 14.73
CA LEU A 325 2.60 -17.70 15.28
C LEU A 325 3.41 -19.00 15.34
N PHE A 326 4.25 -19.29 14.35
CA PHE A 326 4.91 -20.58 14.16
C PHE A 326 6.45 -20.51 14.18
N GLY A 327 7.03 -19.32 14.12
CA GLY A 327 8.49 -19.06 14.23
C GLY A 327 8.84 -18.70 15.65
#